data_d5abde94eecc5680245a8359aba50703
#
_entry.id   d5abde94eecc5680245a8359aba50703
#
_cell.length_a   1.000
_cell.length_b   1.000
_cell.length_c   1.000
_cell.angle_alpha   90.00
_cell.angle_beta   90.00
_cell.angle_gamma   90.00
#
_symmetry.space_group_name_H-M   'P 1'
#
loop_
_entity.id
_entity.type
_entity.pdbx_description
1 polymer ?
#
loop_
_entity_poly.entity_id
_entity_poly.type
_entity_poly.pdbx_seq_one_letter_code
_entity_poly.pdbx_strand_id
1 'polypeptide(L)'
;MRKGKLSSDAPFGTLLGYAPGGVAIYSSNYGSLDPRSYPQDADFRSYIGNEYMGHKWQCVEFARRFLFLNYGFVFTDVGMAWEIFSLRFLRQVVNDNILPLQAFANGSKRAPRAGALLIWQKGGEFHETGHVAVITQLLDDRVRIAEQNVIHSPLPLGQQWTRELRLSVENGCYTIHDTFNDTEILGWMIQTDDAEHSIPQPEIDGELLKISGARLKNKRQFDGKWLNENDVLQQAYIRANGHVINKDPCQYFTITESAEQELIKATNELHLMYLHATDKVLKDDSLLALFDIPKILWPRLRLSWQWRRHHMITGRMDFCMDERGIKVYEYNADSASCHTEGGLILEEWVKNGYRGNGHNPAEGLLEELTGAWKHSHARPFVHIMQDNDVEEDYHALFIQRSLMQAGFETKILHGLEALSWDAAGQLIDDEGRHVNCVWKTWAWETAIEQIREVSETEYAAVPIRTGRSEERLNSSHS
;
A
#
# COMPACT_ATOMS: atom_id res chain seq x y z
N MET A 1 3.37 55.07 -6.73
CA MET A 1 2.53 53.90 -7.05
C MET A 1 3.36 52.87 -7.82
N ARG A 2 3.98 51.92 -7.15
CA ARG A 2 4.64 50.76 -7.79
C ARG A 2 3.58 49.65 -7.88
N LYS A 3 3.11 49.36 -9.09
CA LYS A 3 2.29 48.16 -9.37
C LYS A 3 3.17 46.94 -9.10
N GLY A 4 2.90 46.23 -8.00
CA GLY A 4 3.46 44.91 -7.78
C GLY A 4 3.00 44.02 -8.93
N LYS A 5 3.93 43.36 -9.60
CA LYS A 5 3.66 42.20 -10.43
C LYS A 5 3.06 41.14 -9.51
N LEU A 6 1.77 40.86 -9.63
CA LEU A 6 1.18 39.60 -9.21
C LEU A 6 1.90 38.52 -10.01
N SER A 7 2.77 37.76 -9.38
CA SER A 7 3.22 36.48 -9.92
C SER A 7 1.97 35.59 -9.93
N SER A 8 1.42 35.36 -11.09
CA SER A 8 0.28 34.46 -11.22
C SER A 8 0.81 33.04 -11.02
N ASP A 9 0.61 32.48 -9.83
CA ASP A 9 0.86 31.09 -9.59
C ASP A 9 0.08 30.22 -10.58
N ALA A 10 0.75 29.23 -11.13
CA ALA A 10 0.15 28.33 -12.11
C ALA A 10 -0.95 27.49 -11.43
N PRO A 11 -2.09 27.25 -12.10
CA PRO A 11 -3.15 26.40 -11.58
C PRO A 11 -2.67 24.98 -11.23
N PHE A 12 -3.43 24.32 -10.34
CA PHE A 12 -3.20 22.93 -9.97
C PHE A 12 -3.05 22.04 -11.21
N GLY A 13 -2.03 21.15 -11.19
CA GLY A 13 -1.73 20.23 -12.27
C GLY A 13 -1.02 20.82 -13.49
N THR A 14 -0.72 22.13 -13.49
CA THR A 14 0.08 22.75 -14.56
C THR A 14 1.52 22.26 -14.51
N LEU A 15 2.06 21.86 -15.66
CA LEU A 15 3.47 21.50 -15.79
C LEU A 15 4.34 22.77 -15.61
N LEU A 16 5.23 22.73 -14.62
CA LEU A 16 6.14 23.84 -14.30
C LEU A 16 7.50 23.69 -14.96
N GLY A 17 7.94 22.47 -15.23
CA GLY A 17 9.24 22.15 -15.80
C GLY A 17 9.59 20.68 -15.57
N TYR A 18 10.88 20.36 -15.72
CA TYR A 18 11.39 19.02 -15.57
C TYR A 18 12.62 18.98 -14.67
N ALA A 19 12.66 18.03 -13.77
CA ALA A 19 13.86 17.65 -13.03
C ALA A 19 14.74 16.71 -13.88
N PRO A 20 15.98 16.38 -13.44
CA PRO A 20 16.85 15.42 -14.12
C PRO A 20 16.12 14.10 -14.39
N GLY A 21 16.48 13.46 -15.53
CA GLY A 21 15.78 12.26 -15.99
C GLY A 21 14.42 12.53 -16.66
N GLY A 22 14.09 13.80 -16.93
CA GLY A 22 12.81 14.18 -17.56
C GLY A 22 11.60 14.06 -16.64
N VAL A 23 11.82 14.06 -15.32
CA VAL A 23 10.75 13.95 -14.34
C VAL A 23 9.98 15.26 -14.26
N ALA A 24 8.72 15.24 -14.66
CA ALA A 24 7.86 16.43 -14.67
C ALA A 24 7.63 16.99 -13.25
N ILE A 25 7.58 18.31 -13.13
CA ILE A 25 7.24 19.03 -11.91
C ILE A 25 5.92 19.75 -12.15
N TYR A 26 4.92 19.49 -11.31
CA TYR A 26 3.58 20.05 -11.44
C TYR A 26 3.25 21.03 -10.32
N SER A 27 2.38 22.00 -10.61
CA SER A 27 1.84 22.89 -9.59
C SER A 27 0.85 22.14 -8.70
N SER A 28 1.03 22.24 -7.40
CA SER A 28 0.12 21.79 -6.35
C SER A 28 -0.71 22.92 -5.75
N ASN A 29 -0.99 23.97 -6.51
CA ASN A 29 -1.81 25.10 -6.06
C ASN A 29 -3.28 24.65 -5.87
N TYR A 30 -3.56 24.01 -4.74
CA TYR A 30 -4.91 23.53 -4.38
C TYR A 30 -5.95 24.63 -4.31
N GLY A 31 -5.54 25.87 -4.06
CA GLY A 31 -6.44 27.04 -4.07
C GLY A 31 -7.05 27.34 -5.43
N SER A 32 -6.48 26.80 -6.51
CA SER A 32 -6.95 26.94 -7.89
C SER A 32 -7.66 25.69 -8.42
N LEU A 33 -7.86 24.66 -7.58
CA LEU A 33 -8.47 23.39 -7.97
C LEU A 33 -9.92 23.59 -8.43
N ASP A 34 -10.30 22.99 -9.57
CA ASP A 34 -11.70 22.83 -9.94
C ASP A 34 -12.25 21.51 -9.35
N PRO A 35 -13.15 21.56 -8.36
CA PRO A 35 -13.69 20.35 -7.72
C PRO A 35 -14.43 19.42 -8.70
N ARG A 36 -14.88 19.92 -9.84
CA ARG A 36 -15.55 19.09 -10.86
C ARG A 36 -14.59 18.18 -11.63
N SER A 37 -13.30 18.55 -11.66
CA SER A 37 -12.25 17.76 -12.31
C SER A 37 -11.70 16.66 -11.39
N TYR A 38 -11.96 16.75 -10.09
CA TYR A 38 -11.49 15.82 -9.06
C TYR A 38 -12.64 15.54 -8.06
N PRO A 39 -13.71 14.86 -8.50
CA PRO A 39 -14.90 14.65 -7.67
C PRO A 39 -14.73 13.62 -6.55
N GLN A 40 -13.66 12.80 -6.59
CA GLN A 40 -13.38 11.73 -5.62
C GLN A 40 -11.92 11.79 -5.16
N ASP A 41 -11.64 11.33 -3.95
CA ASP A 41 -10.26 11.23 -3.42
C ASP A 41 -9.36 10.35 -4.28
N ALA A 42 -9.92 9.31 -4.88
CA ALA A 42 -9.20 8.45 -5.82
C ALA A 42 -8.61 9.21 -7.02
N ASP A 43 -9.23 10.34 -7.44
CA ASP A 43 -8.77 11.15 -8.57
C ASP A 43 -7.45 11.86 -8.26
N PHE A 44 -7.13 12.05 -6.97
CA PHE A 44 -5.86 12.63 -6.53
C PHE A 44 -4.71 11.63 -6.47
N ARG A 45 -4.95 10.35 -6.66
CA ARG A 45 -3.90 9.34 -6.64
C ARG A 45 -3.08 9.38 -7.91
N SER A 46 -1.75 9.32 -7.78
CA SER A 46 -0.79 9.28 -8.87
C SER A 46 -0.25 7.86 -9.03
N TYR A 47 -0.22 7.37 -10.28
CA TYR A 47 0.30 6.05 -10.62
C TYR A 47 1.24 6.13 -11.81
N ILE A 48 2.25 5.26 -11.84
CA ILE A 48 3.01 4.92 -13.05
C ILE A 48 2.84 3.43 -13.30
N GLY A 49 2.12 3.08 -14.35
CA GLY A 49 1.62 1.72 -14.50
C GLY A 49 0.72 1.36 -13.32
N ASN A 50 1.04 0.29 -12.60
CA ASN A 50 0.32 -0.14 -11.40
C ASN A 50 1.00 0.32 -10.10
N GLU A 51 2.09 1.08 -10.19
CA GLU A 51 2.82 1.54 -9.02
C GLU A 51 2.25 2.87 -8.51
N TYR A 52 1.74 2.86 -7.29
CA TYR A 52 1.25 4.07 -6.63
C TYR A 52 2.41 4.99 -6.26
N MET A 53 2.31 6.26 -6.62
CA MET A 53 3.35 7.27 -6.35
C MET A 53 3.02 8.20 -5.19
N GLY A 54 1.77 8.33 -4.81
CA GLY A 54 1.30 9.26 -3.78
C GLY A 54 0.17 10.17 -4.26
N HIS A 55 -0.14 11.18 -3.47
CA HIS A 55 -1.17 12.17 -3.75
C HIS A 55 -0.67 13.24 -4.74
N LYS A 56 -1.42 13.48 -5.82
CA LYS A 56 -1.14 14.52 -6.83
C LYS A 56 -1.18 15.90 -6.17
N TRP A 57 -0.31 16.72 -6.33
CA TRP A 57 1.07 16.81 -6.76
C TRP A 57 1.90 17.22 -5.55
N GLN A 58 1.87 16.36 -4.54
CA GLN A 58 2.57 16.56 -3.28
C GLN A 58 4.08 16.27 -3.41
N CYS A 59 4.83 16.70 -2.41
CA CYS A 59 6.28 16.50 -2.35
C CYS A 59 6.65 15.00 -2.27
N VAL A 60 5.89 14.19 -1.53
CA VAL A 60 6.09 12.74 -1.41
C VAL A 60 5.88 12.03 -2.75
N GLU A 61 4.81 12.39 -3.48
CA GLU A 61 4.53 11.88 -4.81
C GLU A 61 5.70 12.16 -5.76
N PHE A 62 6.19 13.41 -5.77
CA PHE A 62 7.30 13.79 -6.61
C PHE A 62 8.58 13.00 -6.28
N ALA A 63 8.92 12.88 -5.02
CA ALA A 63 10.11 12.16 -4.57
C ALA A 63 10.06 10.67 -4.97
N ARG A 64 8.92 9.98 -4.77
CA ARG A 64 8.72 8.59 -5.19
C ARG A 64 8.81 8.44 -6.70
N ARG A 65 8.13 9.30 -7.45
CA ARG A 65 8.15 9.31 -8.92
C ARG A 65 9.54 9.62 -9.48
N PHE A 66 10.31 10.52 -8.84
CA PHE A 66 11.68 10.81 -9.21
C PHE A 66 12.60 9.59 -9.04
N LEU A 67 12.53 8.93 -7.89
CA LEU A 67 13.33 7.74 -7.60
C LEU A 67 12.94 6.59 -8.53
N PHE A 68 11.65 6.39 -8.78
CA PHE A 68 11.19 5.35 -9.70
C PHE A 68 11.70 5.54 -11.12
N LEU A 69 11.51 6.74 -11.69
CA LEU A 69 11.89 7.01 -13.09
C LEU A 69 13.40 7.03 -13.33
N ASN A 70 14.17 7.48 -12.34
CA ASN A 70 15.63 7.55 -12.49
C ASN A 70 16.35 6.27 -12.08
N TYR A 71 15.84 5.54 -11.08
CA TYR A 71 16.58 4.45 -10.43
C TYR A 71 15.79 3.14 -10.31
N GLY A 72 14.49 3.13 -10.62
CA GLY A 72 13.67 1.93 -10.59
C GLY A 72 13.28 1.46 -9.18
N PHE A 73 13.38 2.31 -8.15
CA PHE A 73 12.98 1.99 -6.79
C PHE A 73 12.11 3.07 -6.15
N VAL A 74 11.37 2.70 -5.13
CA VAL A 74 10.51 3.58 -4.34
C VAL A 74 10.68 3.30 -2.85
N PHE A 75 10.45 4.31 -2.01
CA PHE A 75 10.23 4.08 -0.59
C PHE A 75 8.76 3.78 -0.31
N THR A 76 8.48 3.16 0.85
CA THR A 76 7.13 2.89 1.34
C THR A 76 6.33 4.19 1.41
N ASP A 77 5.05 4.14 1.06
CA ASP A 77 4.16 5.28 1.24
C ASP A 77 4.07 5.69 2.71
N VAL A 78 3.99 6.98 2.95
CA VAL A 78 3.94 7.58 4.29
C VAL A 78 2.85 8.63 4.34
N GLY A 79 2.24 8.79 5.50
CA GLY A 79 1.22 9.82 5.72
C GLY A 79 1.81 11.23 5.68
N MET A 80 3.00 11.41 6.24
CA MET A 80 3.68 12.70 6.37
C MET A 80 5.11 12.62 5.85
N ALA A 81 5.59 13.70 5.20
CA ALA A 81 6.91 13.70 4.57
C ALA A 81 8.08 13.54 5.56
N TRP A 82 7.95 14.05 6.78
CA TRP A 82 9.00 13.92 7.81
C TRP A 82 9.21 12.46 8.26
N GLU A 83 8.19 11.60 8.13
CA GLU A 83 8.26 10.17 8.50
C GLU A 83 9.25 9.40 7.61
N ILE A 84 9.50 9.87 6.39
CA ILE A 84 10.47 9.27 5.47
C ILE A 84 11.83 9.13 6.17
N PHE A 85 12.22 10.08 7.03
CA PHE A 85 13.52 10.06 7.71
C PHE A 85 13.73 8.85 8.64
N SER A 86 12.65 8.18 9.02
CA SER A 86 12.68 6.94 9.80
C SER A 86 12.78 5.66 8.98
N LEU A 87 12.58 5.72 7.66
CA LEU A 87 12.66 4.55 6.79
C LEU A 87 14.11 4.06 6.67
N ARG A 88 14.29 2.76 6.46
CA ARG A 88 15.64 2.15 6.36
C ARG A 88 15.84 1.31 5.12
N PHE A 89 14.84 1.24 4.25
CA PHE A 89 14.96 0.54 2.97
C PHE A 89 14.06 1.14 1.88
N LEU A 90 14.42 0.81 0.64
CA LEU A 90 13.67 1.07 -0.57
C LEU A 90 13.27 -0.26 -1.20
N ARG A 91 12.20 -0.28 -1.98
CA ARG A 91 11.80 -1.42 -2.79
C ARG A 91 12.19 -1.20 -4.24
N GLN A 92 12.93 -2.12 -4.81
CA GLN A 92 13.20 -2.16 -6.24
C GLN A 92 11.97 -2.67 -6.97
N VAL A 93 11.36 -1.84 -7.82
CA VAL A 93 10.03 -2.11 -8.37
C VAL A 93 10.01 -3.32 -9.31
N VAL A 94 11.10 -3.61 -10.01
CA VAL A 94 11.15 -4.70 -11.01
C VAL A 94 11.07 -6.09 -10.38
N ASN A 95 11.57 -6.29 -9.18
CA ASN A 95 11.72 -7.61 -8.55
C ASN A 95 11.31 -7.65 -7.08
N ASP A 96 10.86 -6.53 -6.50
CA ASP A 96 10.51 -6.31 -5.10
C ASP A 96 11.67 -6.55 -4.10
N ASN A 97 12.91 -6.53 -4.56
CA ASN A 97 14.06 -6.60 -3.67
C ASN A 97 14.15 -5.35 -2.80
N ILE A 98 14.59 -5.55 -1.55
CA ILE A 98 14.85 -4.46 -0.61
C ILE A 98 16.27 -3.95 -0.82
N LEU A 99 16.40 -2.62 -0.84
CA LEU A 99 17.68 -1.91 -0.92
C LEU A 99 17.84 -1.07 0.35
N PRO A 100 19.00 -1.07 1.01
CA PRO A 100 19.22 -0.29 2.22
C PRO A 100 19.12 1.22 1.92
N LEU A 101 18.52 1.95 2.85
CA LEU A 101 18.36 3.41 2.83
C LEU A 101 18.89 3.96 4.14
N GLN A 102 20.01 4.67 4.09
CA GLN A 102 20.66 5.23 5.26
C GLN A 102 20.29 6.70 5.47
N ALA A 103 19.98 7.08 6.70
CA ALA A 103 19.67 8.45 7.08
C ALA A 103 20.90 9.12 7.71
N PHE A 104 21.19 10.36 7.31
CA PHE A 104 22.30 11.16 7.79
C PHE A 104 21.77 12.51 8.29
N ALA A 105 22.04 12.82 9.55
CA ALA A 105 21.60 14.08 10.15
C ALA A 105 22.22 15.28 9.40
N ASN A 106 21.51 16.40 9.33
CA ASN A 106 22.10 17.66 8.88
C ASN A 106 23.26 18.04 9.80
N GLY A 107 24.44 18.25 9.27
CA GLY A 107 25.70 18.35 10.01
C GLY A 107 26.52 17.03 10.06
N SER A 108 26.10 15.97 9.38
CA SER A 108 26.85 14.72 9.28
C SER A 108 28.17 14.89 8.52
N LYS A 109 29.13 13.99 8.83
CA LYS A 109 30.35 13.84 8.04
C LYS A 109 30.12 13.16 6.68
N ARG A 110 28.97 12.52 6.50
CA ARG A 110 28.60 11.95 5.19
C ARG A 110 28.11 13.03 4.28
N ALA A 111 28.80 13.26 3.18
CA ALA A 111 28.39 14.23 2.16
C ALA A 111 27.02 13.86 1.55
N PRO A 112 26.10 14.81 1.33
CA PRO A 112 24.93 14.57 0.49
C PRO A 112 25.37 14.29 -0.95
N ARG A 113 24.48 13.67 -1.74
CA ARG A 113 24.73 13.38 -3.16
C ARG A 113 23.47 13.56 -4.01
N ALA A 114 23.66 13.67 -5.32
CA ALA A 114 22.53 13.65 -6.26
C ALA A 114 21.74 12.34 -6.12
N GLY A 115 20.41 12.44 -6.14
CA GLY A 115 19.48 11.35 -5.90
C GLY A 115 19.13 11.11 -4.42
N ALA A 116 19.80 11.80 -3.47
CA ALA A 116 19.44 11.74 -2.06
C ALA A 116 18.14 12.48 -1.80
N LEU A 117 17.35 11.95 -0.86
CA LEU A 117 16.15 12.64 -0.33
C LEU A 117 16.60 13.62 0.75
N LEU A 118 16.20 14.87 0.67
CA LEU A 118 16.39 15.88 1.69
C LEU A 118 15.09 16.05 2.46
N ILE A 119 15.13 15.92 3.79
CA ILE A 119 13.93 15.82 4.62
C ILE A 119 13.88 16.98 5.61
N TRP A 120 12.71 17.60 5.71
CA TRP A 120 12.41 18.63 6.71
C TRP A 120 11.48 18.10 7.79
N GLN A 121 11.71 18.54 9.01
CA GLN A 121 10.83 18.35 10.15
C GLN A 121 9.49 19.05 9.93
N LYS A 122 8.44 18.57 10.59
CA LYS A 122 7.19 19.31 10.73
C LYS A 122 7.42 20.62 11.49
N GLY A 123 6.74 21.69 11.10
CA GLY A 123 6.83 23.02 11.70
C GLY A 123 7.05 24.11 10.67
N GLY A 124 6.89 25.36 11.08
CA GLY A 124 7.07 26.54 10.25
C GLY A 124 6.27 26.51 8.96
N GLU A 125 6.90 26.78 7.83
CA GLU A 125 6.30 26.73 6.50
C GLU A 125 5.67 25.37 6.16
N PHE A 126 6.23 24.29 6.72
CA PHE A 126 5.78 22.91 6.42
C PHE A 126 4.77 22.34 7.42
N HIS A 127 4.29 23.15 8.37
CA HIS A 127 3.21 22.83 9.33
C HIS A 127 3.33 21.43 9.95
N GLU A 128 2.28 20.61 9.84
CA GLU A 128 2.21 19.25 10.40
C GLU A 128 2.87 18.21 9.51
N THR A 129 3.01 18.48 8.20
CA THR A 129 3.37 17.48 7.20
C THR A 129 4.88 17.30 7.04
N GLY A 130 5.70 18.28 7.44
CA GLY A 130 7.09 18.31 7.01
C GLY A 130 7.21 18.45 5.50
N HIS A 131 8.40 18.17 4.97
CA HIS A 131 8.65 18.28 3.53
C HIS A 131 9.74 17.30 3.07
N VAL A 132 9.72 16.98 1.77
CA VAL A 132 10.77 16.22 1.09
C VAL A 132 11.10 16.84 -0.27
N ALA A 133 12.39 16.93 -0.55
CA ALA A 133 12.91 17.27 -1.87
C ALA A 133 13.96 16.23 -2.30
N VAL A 134 14.29 16.20 -3.59
CA VAL A 134 15.38 15.39 -4.11
C VAL A 134 16.57 16.29 -4.42
N ILE A 135 17.74 15.95 -3.91
CA ILE A 135 19.00 16.63 -4.29
C ILE A 135 19.32 16.25 -5.72
N THR A 136 19.36 17.24 -6.62
CA THR A 136 19.65 17.03 -8.04
C THR A 136 21.13 17.26 -8.37
N GLN A 137 21.77 18.15 -7.61
CA GLN A 137 23.19 18.47 -7.82
C GLN A 137 23.84 18.97 -6.52
N LEU A 138 25.07 18.52 -6.27
CA LEU A 138 25.94 19.03 -5.23
C LEU A 138 26.98 19.96 -5.88
N LEU A 139 27.13 21.16 -5.36
CA LEU A 139 28.14 22.17 -5.72
C LEU A 139 29.00 22.46 -4.49
N ASP A 140 30.07 23.24 -4.64
CA ASP A 140 31.02 23.50 -3.55
C ASP A 140 30.37 24.19 -2.33
N ASP A 141 29.47 25.15 -2.57
CA ASP A 141 28.85 25.99 -1.53
C ASP A 141 27.32 25.90 -1.49
N ARG A 142 26.72 25.02 -2.30
CA ARG A 142 25.26 24.89 -2.41
C ARG A 142 24.83 23.52 -2.92
N VAL A 143 23.57 23.21 -2.66
CA VAL A 143 22.87 22.08 -3.26
C VAL A 143 21.70 22.57 -4.09
N ARG A 144 21.46 21.94 -5.25
CA ARG A 144 20.27 22.14 -6.06
C ARG A 144 19.28 21.04 -5.75
N ILE A 145 18.04 21.40 -5.56
CA ILE A 145 16.97 20.47 -5.23
C ILE A 145 15.83 20.58 -6.23
N ALA A 146 15.10 19.49 -6.43
CA ALA A 146 13.82 19.45 -7.12
C ALA A 146 12.74 18.95 -6.17
N GLU A 147 11.58 19.61 -6.21
CA GLU A 147 10.47 19.33 -5.31
C GLU A 147 9.15 19.81 -5.92
N GLN A 148 8.04 19.39 -5.33
CA GLN A 148 6.70 19.95 -5.57
C GLN A 148 6.13 20.54 -4.27
N ASN A 149 5.03 21.25 -4.37
CA ASN A 149 4.31 21.86 -3.26
C ASN A 149 5.05 23.02 -2.52
N VAL A 150 5.98 23.70 -3.20
CA VAL A 150 6.65 24.91 -2.68
C VAL A 150 6.58 26.04 -3.69
N ILE A 151 6.92 25.78 -4.95
CA ILE A 151 6.92 26.77 -6.02
C ILE A 151 5.84 26.43 -7.03
N HIS A 152 5.01 27.40 -7.37
CA HIS A 152 3.90 27.24 -8.32
C HIS A 152 4.11 28.03 -9.63
N SER A 153 5.30 28.53 -9.88
CA SER A 153 5.65 29.23 -11.11
C SER A 153 6.50 28.37 -12.05
N PRO A 154 6.34 28.51 -13.38
CA PRO A 154 7.13 27.77 -14.34
C PRO A 154 8.63 27.99 -14.16
N LEU A 155 9.40 26.93 -14.28
CA LEU A 155 10.86 27.00 -14.23
C LEU A 155 11.42 27.71 -15.46
N PRO A 156 12.53 28.45 -15.33
CA PRO A 156 13.27 28.98 -16.47
C PRO A 156 13.66 27.88 -17.45
N LEU A 157 13.71 28.23 -18.73
CA LEU A 157 14.06 27.26 -19.78
C LEU A 157 15.46 26.64 -19.53
N GLY A 158 15.51 25.31 -19.50
CA GLY A 158 16.74 24.54 -19.25
C GLY A 158 17.09 24.36 -17.78
N GLN A 159 16.35 24.96 -16.85
CA GLN A 159 16.53 24.74 -15.42
C GLN A 159 15.89 23.41 -15.02
N GLN A 160 16.62 22.57 -14.28
CA GLN A 160 16.16 21.26 -13.83
C GLN A 160 16.11 21.15 -12.29
N TRP A 161 16.00 22.26 -11.58
CA TRP A 161 15.89 22.33 -10.12
C TRP A 161 14.91 23.44 -9.74
N THR A 162 14.31 23.32 -8.57
CA THR A 162 13.34 24.30 -8.05
C THR A 162 14.02 25.36 -7.18
N ARG A 163 14.90 24.93 -6.28
CA ARG A 163 15.64 25.82 -5.37
C ARG A 163 17.12 25.48 -5.29
N GLU A 164 17.93 26.48 -4.91
CA GLU A 164 19.31 26.32 -4.47
C GLU A 164 19.37 26.62 -2.95
N LEU A 165 19.97 25.72 -2.19
CA LEU A 165 20.17 25.86 -0.75
C LEU A 165 21.67 25.99 -0.48
N ARG A 166 22.04 26.87 0.47
CA ARG A 166 23.45 27.03 0.88
C ARG A 166 23.95 25.76 1.56
N LEU A 167 25.17 25.34 1.21
CA LEU A 167 25.91 24.28 1.86
C LEU A 167 27.12 24.86 2.56
N SER A 168 27.34 24.55 3.82
CA SER A 168 28.59 24.82 4.54
C SER A 168 29.27 23.50 4.93
N VAL A 169 30.61 23.50 4.88
CA VAL A 169 31.42 22.37 5.32
C VAL A 169 32.39 22.84 6.36
N GLU A 170 32.20 22.41 7.60
CA GLU A 170 33.05 22.77 8.73
C GLU A 170 33.56 21.51 9.42
N ASN A 171 34.88 21.38 9.56
CA ASN A 171 35.55 20.20 10.14
C ASN A 171 35.09 18.87 9.50
N GLY A 172 34.80 18.87 8.18
CA GLY A 172 34.30 17.72 7.47
C GLY A 172 32.83 17.39 7.69
N CYS A 173 32.11 18.24 8.40
CA CYS A 173 30.65 18.12 8.59
C CYS A 173 29.90 18.99 7.57
N TYR A 174 28.89 18.41 6.92
CA TYR A 174 28.08 19.04 5.89
C TYR A 174 26.78 19.57 6.48
N THR A 175 26.50 20.86 6.33
CA THR A 175 25.26 21.48 6.79
C THR A 175 24.56 22.18 5.65
N ILE A 176 23.33 21.78 5.35
CA ILE A 176 22.45 22.43 4.38
C ILE A 176 21.56 23.42 5.13
N HIS A 177 21.52 24.66 4.64
CA HIS A 177 20.75 25.75 5.22
C HIS A 177 19.52 26.02 4.38
N ASP A 178 18.32 26.04 4.99
CA ASP A 178 17.11 26.37 4.28
C ASP A 178 17.03 27.86 3.91
N THR A 179 16.18 28.16 2.97
CA THR A 179 15.78 29.53 2.59
C THR A 179 14.65 30.08 3.46
N PHE A 180 13.89 29.20 4.14
CA PHE A 180 12.88 29.58 5.13
C PHE A 180 13.51 29.66 6.53
N ASN A 181 13.11 30.67 7.32
CA ASN A 181 13.76 30.96 8.59
C ASN A 181 13.25 30.12 9.78
N ASP A 182 12.08 29.52 9.64
CA ASP A 182 11.34 28.81 10.69
C ASP A 182 11.17 27.31 10.41
N THR A 183 12.03 26.78 9.54
CA THR A 183 12.05 25.35 9.18
C THR A 183 13.34 24.68 9.64
N GLU A 184 13.26 23.37 9.87
CA GLU A 184 14.39 22.55 10.27
C GLU A 184 14.63 21.44 9.24
N ILE A 185 15.84 21.36 8.70
CA ILE A 185 16.28 20.23 7.88
C ILE A 185 16.78 19.12 8.81
N LEU A 186 16.08 17.97 8.84
CA LEU A 186 16.50 16.80 9.59
C LEU A 186 17.82 16.23 9.04
N GLY A 187 17.94 16.20 7.72
CA GLY A 187 19.10 15.67 7.02
C GLY A 187 18.74 15.08 5.66
N TRP A 188 19.54 14.15 5.21
CA TRP A 188 19.35 13.50 3.92
C TRP A 188 19.42 11.99 4.01
N MET A 189 18.78 11.33 3.06
CA MET A 189 18.78 9.88 2.98
C MET A 189 19.40 9.40 1.68
N ILE A 190 20.25 8.38 1.79
CA ILE A 190 20.99 7.82 0.67
C ILE A 190 20.74 6.32 0.58
N GLN A 191 20.41 5.83 -0.62
CA GLN A 191 20.42 4.40 -0.90
C GLN A 191 21.88 3.92 -0.94
N THR A 192 22.33 3.23 0.11
CA THR A 192 23.70 2.74 0.28
C THR A 192 23.78 1.68 1.36
N ASP A 193 24.68 0.71 1.19
CA ASP A 193 25.02 -0.29 2.22
C ASP A 193 25.95 0.30 3.29
N ASP A 194 26.62 1.42 2.98
CA ASP A 194 27.55 2.07 3.89
C ASP A 194 26.78 2.89 4.93
N ALA A 195 26.73 2.36 6.14
CA ALA A 195 26.08 2.98 7.30
C ALA A 195 27.03 3.89 8.12
N GLU A 196 28.29 4.12 7.68
CA GLU A 196 29.21 4.99 8.41
C GLU A 196 28.64 6.42 8.50
N HIS A 197 28.53 6.93 9.73
CA HIS A 197 27.91 8.21 10.07
C HIS A 197 26.39 8.28 9.86
N SER A 198 25.71 7.17 9.57
CA SER A 198 24.25 7.14 9.55
C SER A 198 23.69 7.22 10.97
N ILE A 199 22.44 7.67 11.08
CA ILE A 199 21.69 7.60 12.34
C ILE A 199 20.88 6.29 12.39
N PRO A 200 20.71 5.66 13.55
CA PRO A 200 19.86 4.49 13.70
C PRO A 200 18.39 4.83 13.44
N GLN A 201 17.57 3.82 13.18
CA GLN A 201 16.14 4.00 13.18
C GLN A 201 15.69 4.46 14.58
N PRO A 202 14.81 5.47 14.69
CA PRO A 202 14.28 5.87 15.97
C PRO A 202 13.63 4.70 16.70
N GLU A 203 13.92 4.54 17.99
CA GLU A 203 13.18 3.61 18.83
C GLU A 203 11.77 4.12 19.05
N ILE A 204 10.80 3.19 19.03
CA ILE A 204 9.41 3.51 19.32
C ILE A 204 9.28 3.70 20.82
N ASP A 205 8.71 4.82 21.23
CA ASP A 205 8.30 5.00 22.62
C ASP A 205 7.09 4.09 22.91
N GLY A 206 7.33 2.97 23.61
CA GLY A 206 6.31 2.00 23.96
C GLY A 206 5.14 2.59 24.78
N GLU A 207 5.36 3.70 25.48
CA GLU A 207 4.30 4.42 26.17
C GLU A 207 3.24 5.03 25.22
N LEU A 208 3.59 5.22 23.94
CA LEU A 208 2.67 5.68 22.90
C LEU A 208 1.86 4.53 22.29
N LEU A 209 2.27 3.27 22.47
CA LEU A 209 1.64 2.09 21.94
C LEU A 209 0.54 1.57 22.89
N LYS A 210 -0.58 2.28 23.00
CA LYS A 210 -1.63 1.94 23.97
C LYS A 210 -2.91 1.41 23.34
N ILE A 211 -3.40 0.32 23.93
CA ILE A 211 -4.75 -0.20 23.72
C ILE A 211 -5.53 -0.03 25.00
N SER A 212 -6.71 0.55 24.95
CA SER A 212 -7.56 0.78 26.11
C SER A 212 -8.95 0.24 25.85
N GLY A 213 -9.45 -0.58 26.79
CA GLY A 213 -10.84 -1.01 26.77
C GLY A 213 -11.74 0.10 27.28
N ALA A 214 -12.86 0.31 26.63
CA ALA A 214 -13.86 1.30 26.99
C ALA A 214 -15.30 0.76 26.83
N ARG A 215 -16.26 1.49 27.39
CA ARG A 215 -17.69 1.14 27.27
C ARG A 215 -18.51 2.38 26.97
N LEU A 216 -19.45 2.24 26.05
CA LEU A 216 -20.45 3.28 25.81
C LEU A 216 -21.36 3.46 27.02
N LYS A 217 -21.57 4.70 27.42
CA LYS A 217 -22.38 5.03 28.60
C LYS A 217 -23.87 4.82 28.40
N ASN A 218 -24.35 4.84 27.16
CA ASN A 218 -25.77 4.77 26.84
C ASN A 218 -26.12 3.52 26.04
N LYS A 219 -26.63 2.50 26.72
CA LYS A 219 -27.08 1.22 26.13
C LYS A 219 -28.27 1.33 25.17
N ARG A 220 -29.09 2.40 25.28
CA ARG A 220 -30.34 2.55 24.50
C ARG A 220 -30.08 2.86 23.01
N GLN A 221 -28.86 3.16 22.62
CA GLN A 221 -28.51 3.42 21.23
C GLN A 221 -28.34 2.12 20.42
N PHE A 222 -28.15 0.98 21.08
CA PHE A 222 -28.04 -0.33 20.44
C PHE A 222 -29.22 -1.21 20.89
N ASP A 223 -30.41 -0.91 20.37
CA ASP A 223 -31.63 -1.71 20.63
C ASP A 223 -31.68 -3.03 19.83
N GLY A 224 -30.55 -3.44 19.28
CA GLY A 224 -30.39 -4.67 18.50
C GLY A 224 -30.70 -4.54 17.01
N LYS A 225 -31.01 -3.34 16.52
CA LYS A 225 -31.40 -3.09 15.11
C LYS A 225 -30.47 -2.09 14.38
N TRP A 226 -29.26 -1.96 14.85
CA TRP A 226 -28.31 -1.04 14.23
C TRP A 226 -27.73 -1.56 12.91
N LEU A 227 -27.84 -2.86 12.63
CA LEU A 227 -27.52 -3.44 11.34
C LEU A 227 -28.78 -3.49 10.46
N ASN A 228 -28.57 -3.32 9.17
CA ASN A 228 -29.65 -3.33 8.18
C ASN A 228 -29.97 -4.78 7.75
N GLU A 229 -31.05 -5.33 8.27
CA GLU A 229 -31.53 -6.68 7.92
C GLU A 229 -31.97 -6.82 6.45
N ASN A 230 -32.13 -5.74 5.69
CA ASN A 230 -32.43 -5.76 4.26
C ASN A 230 -31.16 -5.74 3.39
N ASP A 231 -29.99 -5.51 3.96
CA ASP A 231 -28.72 -5.63 3.27
C ASP A 231 -28.22 -7.07 3.33
N VAL A 232 -28.03 -7.71 2.19
CA VAL A 232 -27.69 -9.14 2.06
C VAL A 232 -26.42 -9.50 2.84
N LEU A 233 -25.42 -8.63 2.80
CA LEU A 233 -24.15 -8.86 3.49
C LEU A 233 -24.30 -8.75 5.01
N GLN A 234 -24.98 -7.71 5.50
CA GLN A 234 -25.24 -7.55 6.93
C GLN A 234 -26.16 -8.67 7.45
N GLN A 235 -27.12 -9.12 6.64
CA GLN A 235 -27.95 -10.26 6.97
C GLN A 235 -27.13 -11.57 7.08
N ALA A 236 -26.16 -11.80 6.17
CA ALA A 236 -25.26 -12.96 6.26
C ALA A 236 -24.41 -12.90 7.53
N TYR A 237 -23.88 -11.74 7.86
CA TYR A 237 -23.15 -11.52 9.11
C TYR A 237 -24.01 -11.81 10.35
N ILE A 238 -25.24 -11.33 10.37
CA ILE A 238 -26.22 -11.59 11.46
C ILE A 238 -26.50 -13.10 11.58
N ARG A 239 -26.63 -13.82 10.47
CA ARG A 239 -26.87 -15.28 10.50
C ARG A 239 -25.68 -16.04 11.08
N ALA A 240 -24.47 -15.70 10.69
CA ALA A 240 -23.26 -16.39 11.16
C ALA A 240 -22.96 -16.12 12.63
N ASN A 241 -23.09 -14.87 13.05
CA ASN A 241 -22.75 -14.45 14.41
C ASN A 241 -23.94 -14.53 15.37
N GLY A 242 -25.14 -14.85 14.87
CA GLY A 242 -26.39 -14.75 15.61
C GLY A 242 -26.61 -13.32 16.10
N HIS A 243 -27.52 -13.15 17.02
CA HIS A 243 -27.70 -11.87 17.74
C HIS A 243 -26.57 -11.64 18.79
N VAL A 244 -25.37 -12.16 18.57
CA VAL A 244 -24.19 -11.99 19.45
C VAL A 244 -23.79 -10.54 19.59
N ILE A 245 -24.12 -9.72 18.60
CA ILE A 245 -24.13 -8.27 18.68
C ILE A 245 -24.85 -7.80 19.96
N ASN A 246 -25.71 -8.64 20.53
CA ASN A 246 -26.43 -8.40 21.80
C ASN A 246 -25.64 -8.76 23.06
N LYS A 247 -24.48 -9.44 23.00
CA LYS A 247 -23.77 -9.85 24.23
C LYS A 247 -23.19 -8.65 24.98
N ASP A 248 -22.54 -7.72 24.32
CA ASP A 248 -22.20 -6.41 24.85
C ASP A 248 -21.74 -5.42 23.74
N PRO A 249 -22.64 -4.87 22.93
CA PRO A 249 -22.27 -3.93 21.86
C PRO A 249 -21.69 -2.63 22.41
N CYS A 250 -21.68 -2.47 23.73
CA CYS A 250 -21.17 -1.29 24.40
C CYS A 250 -19.68 -1.36 24.73
N GLN A 251 -19.06 -2.54 24.67
CA GLN A 251 -17.64 -2.68 24.89
C GLN A 251 -16.88 -2.46 23.58
N TYR A 252 -15.82 -1.69 23.62
CA TYR A 252 -14.95 -1.43 22.50
C TYR A 252 -13.52 -1.18 22.98
N PHE A 253 -12.58 -1.24 22.05
CA PHE A 253 -11.18 -0.89 22.28
C PHE A 253 -10.82 0.35 21.49
N THR A 254 -9.95 1.16 22.04
CA THR A 254 -9.29 2.26 21.35
C THR A 254 -7.79 2.03 21.31
N ILE A 255 -7.18 2.40 20.20
CA ILE A 255 -5.73 2.53 20.08
C ILE A 255 -5.37 4.01 19.99
N THR A 256 -4.18 4.37 20.38
CA THR A 256 -3.68 5.73 20.19
C THR A 256 -3.38 5.97 18.70
N GLU A 257 -3.44 7.22 18.27
CA GLU A 257 -3.05 7.60 16.91
C GLU A 257 -1.60 7.18 16.59
N SER A 258 -0.68 7.35 17.56
CA SER A 258 0.70 6.87 17.43
C SER A 258 0.79 5.37 17.22
N ALA A 259 -0.05 4.57 17.90
CA ALA A 259 -0.10 3.12 17.73
C ALA A 259 -0.63 2.75 16.32
N GLU A 260 -1.64 3.44 15.83
CA GLU A 260 -2.17 3.25 14.48
C GLU A 260 -1.10 3.53 13.41
N GLN A 261 -0.39 4.66 13.51
CA GLN A 261 0.67 5.03 12.59
C GLN A 261 1.81 4.00 12.58
N GLU A 262 2.24 3.53 13.75
CA GLU A 262 3.28 2.50 13.84
C GLU A 262 2.82 1.14 13.30
N LEU A 263 1.55 0.77 13.47
CA LEU A 263 0.98 -0.44 12.84
C LEU A 263 0.95 -0.33 11.32
N ILE A 264 0.55 0.81 10.76
CA ILE A 264 0.57 1.07 9.32
C ILE A 264 2.00 0.95 8.79
N LYS A 265 2.96 1.58 9.46
CA LYS A 265 4.37 1.50 9.10
C LYS A 265 4.89 0.06 9.16
N ALA A 266 4.64 -0.65 10.26
CA ALA A 266 5.05 -2.03 10.43
C ALA A 266 4.45 -2.95 9.35
N THR A 267 3.16 -2.76 9.02
CA THR A 267 2.48 -3.51 7.96
C THR A 267 3.17 -3.32 6.61
N ASN A 268 3.46 -2.08 6.24
CA ASN A 268 4.11 -1.76 4.97
C ASN A 268 5.55 -2.32 4.91
N GLU A 269 6.32 -2.16 5.97
CA GLU A 269 7.69 -2.67 6.05
C GLU A 269 7.72 -4.21 5.99
N LEU A 270 6.89 -4.87 6.77
CA LEU A 270 6.82 -6.33 6.80
C LEU A 270 6.34 -6.90 5.47
N HIS A 271 5.34 -6.28 4.82
CA HIS A 271 4.92 -6.70 3.50
C HIS A 271 6.10 -6.78 2.52
N LEU A 272 6.92 -5.74 2.46
CA LEU A 272 8.11 -5.72 1.60
C LEU A 272 9.14 -6.78 2.00
N MET A 273 9.33 -7.01 3.30
CA MET A 273 10.23 -8.07 3.79
C MET A 273 9.73 -9.47 3.41
N TYR A 274 8.43 -9.72 3.52
CA TYR A 274 7.81 -11.00 3.07
C TYR A 274 7.96 -11.19 1.56
N LEU A 275 7.73 -10.16 0.75
CA LEU A 275 7.95 -10.23 -0.70
C LEU A 275 9.41 -10.59 -1.03
N HIS A 276 10.37 -9.93 -0.37
CA HIS A 276 11.79 -10.19 -0.57
C HIS A 276 12.17 -11.63 -0.16
N ALA A 277 11.71 -12.08 1.01
CA ALA A 277 11.98 -13.43 1.50
C ALA A 277 11.38 -14.49 0.56
N THR A 278 10.14 -14.30 0.11
CA THR A 278 9.46 -15.21 -0.83
C THR A 278 10.21 -15.28 -2.17
N ASP A 279 10.64 -14.15 -2.71
CA ASP A 279 11.42 -14.11 -3.96
C ASP A 279 12.73 -14.91 -3.83
N LYS A 280 13.41 -14.78 -2.70
CA LYS A 280 14.63 -15.56 -2.41
C LYS A 280 14.34 -17.06 -2.31
N VAL A 281 13.31 -17.45 -1.58
CA VAL A 281 12.90 -18.87 -1.42
C VAL A 281 12.56 -19.48 -2.77
N LEU A 282 11.77 -18.82 -3.59
CA LEU A 282 11.34 -19.33 -4.89
C LEU A 282 12.48 -19.48 -5.91
N LYS A 283 13.58 -18.77 -5.73
CA LYS A 283 14.78 -18.86 -6.58
C LYS A 283 15.76 -19.95 -6.15
N ASP A 284 15.62 -20.50 -4.96
CA ASP A 284 16.51 -21.50 -4.38
C ASP A 284 15.73 -22.77 -4.03
N ASP A 285 15.94 -23.83 -4.79
CA ASP A 285 15.26 -25.13 -4.60
C ASP A 285 15.52 -25.73 -3.22
N SER A 286 16.67 -25.48 -2.61
CA SER A 286 17.00 -25.99 -1.28
C SER A 286 16.20 -25.27 -0.18
N LEU A 287 15.95 -23.97 -0.34
CA LEU A 287 15.09 -23.22 0.56
C LEU A 287 13.61 -23.59 0.35
N LEU A 288 13.18 -23.70 -0.91
CA LEU A 288 11.78 -24.06 -1.21
C LEU A 288 11.42 -25.45 -0.69
N ALA A 289 12.37 -26.39 -0.69
CA ALA A 289 12.17 -27.73 -0.14
C ALA A 289 11.86 -27.74 1.38
N LEU A 290 12.28 -26.71 2.13
CA LEU A 290 12.01 -26.61 3.56
C LEU A 290 10.52 -26.35 3.88
N PHE A 291 9.75 -25.88 2.90
CA PHE A 291 8.31 -25.60 3.07
C PHE A 291 7.43 -26.82 2.82
N ASP A 292 8.02 -27.96 2.48
CA ASP A 292 7.32 -29.24 2.25
C ASP A 292 6.16 -29.14 1.24
N ILE A 293 6.26 -28.23 0.27
CA ILE A 293 5.31 -28.08 -0.83
C ILE A 293 5.62 -29.13 -1.90
N PRO A 294 4.62 -29.88 -2.40
CA PRO A 294 4.84 -30.87 -3.45
C PRO A 294 5.58 -30.29 -4.65
N LYS A 295 6.66 -30.96 -5.09
CA LYS A 295 7.52 -30.46 -6.18
C LYS A 295 6.77 -30.19 -7.48
N ILE A 296 5.70 -30.93 -7.74
CA ILE A 296 4.84 -30.74 -8.91
C ILE A 296 4.21 -29.34 -8.95
N LEU A 297 4.03 -28.67 -7.81
CA LEU A 297 3.48 -27.32 -7.71
C LEU A 297 4.53 -26.22 -7.89
N TRP A 298 5.83 -26.51 -7.79
CA TRP A 298 6.88 -25.49 -7.83
C TRP A 298 6.89 -24.63 -9.11
N PRO A 299 6.69 -25.19 -10.31
CA PRO A 299 6.59 -24.37 -11.51
C PRO A 299 5.39 -23.38 -11.45
N ARG A 300 4.26 -23.85 -10.91
CA ARG A 300 3.07 -22.99 -10.74
C ARG A 300 3.27 -21.89 -9.71
N LEU A 301 3.94 -22.18 -8.60
CA LEU A 301 4.28 -21.17 -7.59
C LEU A 301 5.15 -20.08 -8.20
N ARG A 302 6.17 -20.44 -8.97
CA ARG A 302 7.05 -19.48 -9.65
C ARG A 302 6.30 -18.65 -10.69
N LEU A 303 5.40 -19.28 -11.44
CA LEU A 303 4.55 -18.55 -12.40
C LEU A 303 3.60 -17.59 -11.68
N SER A 304 2.89 -18.03 -10.64
CA SER A 304 2.03 -17.19 -9.81
C SER A 304 2.81 -16.01 -9.21
N TRP A 305 4.04 -16.23 -8.76
CA TRP A 305 4.90 -15.21 -8.22
C TRP A 305 5.25 -14.12 -9.25
N GLN A 306 5.44 -14.47 -10.52
CA GLN A 306 5.66 -13.48 -11.59
C GLN A 306 4.45 -12.54 -11.78
N TRP A 307 3.25 -13.04 -11.51
CA TRP A 307 2.00 -12.28 -11.64
C TRP A 307 1.48 -11.70 -10.33
N ARG A 308 2.22 -11.80 -9.22
CA ARG A 308 1.77 -11.42 -7.88
C ARG A 308 1.18 -10.00 -7.78
N ARG A 309 1.73 -9.03 -8.51
CA ARG A 309 1.25 -7.64 -8.50
C ARG A 309 -0.17 -7.47 -9.02
N HIS A 310 -0.65 -8.46 -9.74
CA HIS A 310 -2.01 -8.49 -10.29
C HIS A 310 -2.94 -9.41 -9.51
N HIS A 311 -2.37 -10.29 -8.70
CA HIS A 311 -3.09 -11.33 -7.98
C HIS A 311 -3.16 -11.10 -6.48
N MET A 312 -2.20 -10.39 -5.89
CA MET A 312 -2.23 -10.00 -4.47
C MET A 312 -3.06 -8.72 -4.32
N ILE A 313 -4.33 -8.86 -4.04
CA ILE A 313 -5.26 -7.72 -3.92
C ILE A 313 -5.30 -7.21 -2.48
N THR A 314 -5.31 -8.11 -1.51
CA THR A 314 -5.39 -7.79 -0.09
C THR A 314 -4.68 -8.86 0.74
N GLY A 315 -4.38 -8.54 1.99
CA GLY A 315 -3.83 -9.43 2.98
C GLY A 315 -4.16 -8.94 4.39
N ARG A 316 -3.98 -9.82 5.39
CA ARG A 316 -4.15 -9.48 6.81
C ARG A 316 -2.93 -9.90 7.58
N MET A 317 -2.38 -8.99 8.37
CA MET A 317 -1.33 -9.28 9.32
C MET A 317 -1.90 -9.24 10.74
N ASP A 318 -1.54 -10.21 11.56
CA ASP A 318 -1.93 -10.30 12.96
C ASP A 318 -0.73 -9.91 13.83
N PHE A 319 -0.93 -8.91 14.70
CA PHE A 319 0.13 -8.30 15.50
C PHE A 319 -0.08 -8.49 17.00
N CYS A 320 1.02 -8.56 17.74
CA CYS A 320 1.10 -8.23 19.16
C CYS A 320 1.71 -6.84 19.31
N MET A 321 1.10 -6.02 20.14
CA MET A 321 1.59 -4.68 20.46
C MET A 321 1.60 -4.48 21.99
N ASP A 322 2.76 -4.18 22.54
CA ASP A 322 2.97 -3.85 23.95
C ASP A 322 4.08 -2.79 24.11
N GLU A 323 4.45 -2.44 25.34
CA GLU A 323 5.52 -1.48 25.63
C GLU A 323 6.90 -1.85 25.04
N ARG A 324 7.07 -3.08 24.59
CA ARG A 324 8.30 -3.56 23.93
C ARG A 324 8.25 -3.44 22.40
N GLY A 325 7.19 -2.83 21.86
CA GLY A 325 7.00 -2.60 20.45
C GLY A 325 5.96 -3.51 19.79
N ILE A 326 6.02 -3.59 18.46
CA ILE A 326 5.09 -4.35 17.62
C ILE A 326 5.80 -5.61 17.13
N LYS A 327 5.11 -6.74 17.18
CA LYS A 327 5.57 -8.03 16.67
C LYS A 327 4.48 -8.68 15.85
N VAL A 328 4.85 -9.22 14.68
CA VAL A 328 3.91 -9.95 13.81
C VAL A 328 3.80 -11.40 14.25
N TYR A 329 2.59 -11.92 14.32
CA TYR A 329 2.32 -13.34 14.48
C TYR A 329 2.29 -14.05 13.14
N GLU A 330 1.50 -13.51 12.19
CA GLU A 330 1.34 -14.12 10.88
C GLU A 330 0.96 -13.09 9.81
N TYR A 331 1.09 -13.49 8.56
CA TYR A 331 0.63 -12.78 7.39
C TYR A 331 -0.27 -13.68 6.54
N ASN A 332 -1.57 -13.44 6.57
CA ASN A 332 -2.56 -14.11 5.73
C ASN A 332 -2.62 -13.41 4.37
N ALA A 333 -1.91 -13.96 3.39
CA ALA A 333 -1.75 -13.36 2.06
C ALA A 333 -2.59 -14.06 0.98
N ASP A 334 -3.16 -15.24 1.25
CA ASP A 334 -3.90 -16.04 0.27
C ASP A 334 -5.39 -16.18 0.60
N SER A 335 -5.77 -16.11 1.87
CA SER A 335 -7.15 -16.28 2.36
C SER A 335 -7.49 -15.24 3.43
N ALA A 336 -7.14 -13.99 3.18
CA ALA A 336 -7.40 -12.91 4.13
C ALA A 336 -8.91 -12.74 4.39
N SER A 337 -9.28 -12.67 5.67
CA SER A 337 -10.64 -12.44 6.16
C SER A 337 -10.73 -11.16 6.99
N CYS A 338 -11.83 -10.94 7.71
CA CYS A 338 -12.11 -9.78 8.56
C CYS A 338 -12.36 -8.45 7.82
N HIS A 339 -12.54 -8.49 6.50
CA HIS A 339 -12.91 -7.30 5.74
C HIS A 339 -14.30 -6.77 6.10
N THR A 340 -15.24 -7.67 6.31
CA THR A 340 -16.63 -7.32 6.69
C THR A 340 -16.68 -6.69 8.07
N GLU A 341 -15.99 -7.28 9.03
CA GLU A 341 -15.94 -6.82 10.40
C GLU A 341 -15.31 -5.41 10.49
N GLY A 342 -14.17 -5.21 9.89
CA GLY A 342 -13.45 -3.93 9.91
C GLY A 342 -14.08 -2.88 9.00
N GLY A 343 -14.35 -3.24 7.75
CA GLY A 343 -14.75 -2.29 6.70
C GLY A 343 -16.26 -2.00 6.63
N LEU A 344 -17.12 -2.77 7.30
CA LEU A 344 -18.56 -2.53 7.28
C LEU A 344 -19.18 -2.54 8.69
N ILE A 345 -18.98 -3.60 9.44
CA ILE A 345 -19.66 -3.78 10.73
C ILE A 345 -19.17 -2.74 11.74
N LEU A 346 -17.87 -2.51 11.81
CA LEU A 346 -17.29 -1.49 12.67
C LEU A 346 -17.74 -0.08 12.23
N GLU A 347 -17.82 0.17 10.93
CA GLU A 347 -18.28 1.44 10.38
C GLU A 347 -19.75 1.71 10.79
N GLU A 348 -20.62 0.72 10.63
CA GLU A 348 -22.03 0.83 11.06
C GLU A 348 -22.14 1.01 12.59
N TRP A 349 -21.27 0.35 13.36
CA TRP A 349 -21.22 0.53 14.81
C TRP A 349 -20.82 1.97 15.18
N VAL A 350 -19.79 2.51 14.55
CA VAL A 350 -19.36 3.91 14.77
C VAL A 350 -20.45 4.90 14.40
N LYS A 351 -21.11 4.75 13.24
CA LYS A 351 -22.19 5.62 12.78
C LYS A 351 -23.38 5.65 13.75
N ASN A 352 -23.73 4.50 14.29
CA ASN A 352 -24.95 4.35 15.12
C ASN A 352 -24.72 4.61 16.60
N GLY A 353 -23.53 4.38 17.15
CA GLY A 353 -23.32 4.34 18.59
C GLY A 353 -22.19 5.18 19.14
N TYR A 354 -21.13 5.31 18.40
CA TYR A 354 -19.96 6.02 18.90
C TYR A 354 -20.14 7.55 18.85
N ARG A 355 -19.76 8.23 19.94
CA ARG A 355 -19.86 9.68 20.08
C ARG A 355 -18.58 10.28 20.70
N GLY A 356 -17.48 9.54 20.69
CA GLY A 356 -16.18 9.97 21.20
C GLY A 356 -15.35 10.71 20.14
N ASN A 357 -14.17 11.17 20.55
CA ASN A 357 -13.14 11.67 19.65
C ASN A 357 -12.35 10.47 19.15
N GLY A 358 -12.35 10.23 17.89
CA GLY A 358 -11.68 9.10 17.25
C GLY A 358 -12.42 8.70 15.98
N HIS A 359 -11.80 7.87 15.19
CA HIS A 359 -12.33 7.39 13.92
C HIS A 359 -12.26 5.86 13.84
N ASN A 360 -12.88 5.29 12.83
CA ASN A 360 -12.72 3.90 12.48
C ASN A 360 -11.42 3.74 11.68
N PRO A 361 -10.41 2.99 12.14
CA PRO A 361 -9.16 2.82 11.40
C PRO A 361 -9.33 2.04 10.08
N ALA A 362 -10.45 1.38 9.87
CA ALA A 362 -10.80 0.69 8.63
C ALA A 362 -11.82 1.48 7.77
N GLU A 363 -12.04 2.77 8.06
CA GLU A 363 -12.90 3.62 7.24
C GLU A 363 -12.37 3.68 5.79
N GLY A 364 -13.27 3.44 4.83
CA GLY A 364 -12.92 3.44 3.41
C GLY A 364 -12.37 2.11 2.87
N LEU A 365 -12.29 1.04 3.67
CA LEU A 365 -11.72 -0.24 3.22
C LEU A 365 -12.42 -0.80 1.97
N LEU A 366 -13.74 -0.64 1.85
CA LEU A 366 -14.49 -1.11 0.66
C LEU A 366 -14.09 -0.34 -0.60
N GLU A 367 -13.91 0.97 -0.48
CA GLU A 367 -13.47 1.85 -1.57
C GLU A 367 -12.05 1.55 -1.99
N GLU A 368 -11.14 1.34 -1.02
CA GLU A 368 -9.76 0.94 -1.27
C GLU A 368 -9.67 -0.39 -2.02
N LEU A 369 -10.41 -1.39 -1.55
CA LEU A 369 -10.47 -2.69 -2.19
C LEU A 369 -11.07 -2.61 -3.60
N THR A 370 -12.12 -1.80 -3.78
CA THR A 370 -12.70 -1.49 -5.10
C THR A 370 -11.67 -0.85 -6.03
N GLY A 371 -10.87 0.08 -5.51
CA GLY A 371 -9.76 0.71 -6.22
C GLY A 371 -8.68 -0.30 -6.63
N ALA A 372 -8.29 -1.19 -5.73
CA ALA A 372 -7.31 -2.24 -5.99
C ALA A 372 -7.78 -3.17 -7.13
N TRP A 373 -9.05 -3.57 -7.13
CA TRP A 373 -9.63 -4.36 -8.22
C TRP A 373 -9.57 -3.63 -9.57
N LYS A 374 -9.91 -2.34 -9.63
CA LYS A 374 -9.83 -1.54 -10.87
C LYS A 374 -8.42 -1.47 -11.44
N HIS A 375 -7.39 -1.49 -10.61
CA HIS A 375 -5.99 -1.48 -11.03
C HIS A 375 -5.41 -2.90 -11.24
N SER A 376 -6.14 -3.94 -10.87
CA SER A 376 -5.72 -5.31 -11.11
C SER A 376 -5.86 -5.67 -12.61
N HIS A 377 -5.17 -6.74 -13.00
CA HIS A 377 -5.37 -7.35 -14.32
C HIS A 377 -6.36 -8.54 -14.25
N ALA A 378 -7.26 -8.54 -13.27
CA ALA A 378 -8.32 -9.53 -13.17
C ALA A 378 -9.18 -9.53 -14.45
N ARG A 379 -9.67 -10.69 -14.83
CA ARG A 379 -10.58 -10.82 -15.97
C ARG A 379 -11.94 -10.24 -15.60
N PRO A 380 -12.75 -9.79 -16.58
CA PRO A 380 -14.06 -9.18 -16.32
C PRO A 380 -15.02 -10.05 -15.51
N PHE A 381 -14.80 -11.36 -15.47
CA PHE A 381 -15.57 -12.30 -14.68
C PHE A 381 -14.68 -12.99 -13.64
N VAL A 382 -15.08 -12.92 -12.37
CA VAL A 382 -14.38 -13.51 -11.23
C VAL A 382 -15.29 -14.50 -10.50
N HIS A 383 -14.82 -15.74 -10.37
CA HIS A 383 -15.45 -16.71 -9.47
C HIS A 383 -14.99 -16.48 -8.04
N ILE A 384 -15.91 -16.45 -7.11
CA ILE A 384 -15.64 -16.38 -5.68
C ILE A 384 -15.94 -17.76 -5.11
N MET A 385 -14.90 -18.47 -4.67
CA MET A 385 -15.02 -19.80 -4.14
C MET A 385 -14.95 -19.76 -2.62
N GLN A 386 -15.99 -20.23 -1.98
CA GLN A 386 -16.11 -20.33 -0.54
C GLN A 386 -16.36 -21.77 -0.08
N ASP A 387 -16.05 -22.04 1.16
CA ASP A 387 -16.42 -23.28 1.83
C ASP A 387 -17.91 -23.26 2.24
N ASN A 388 -18.43 -24.39 2.71
CA ASN A 388 -19.81 -24.49 3.17
C ASN A 388 -20.02 -23.96 4.60
N ASP A 389 -19.06 -23.18 5.12
CA ASP A 389 -19.18 -22.54 6.42
C ASP A 389 -20.02 -21.25 6.31
N VAL A 390 -20.91 -21.03 7.27
CA VAL A 390 -21.79 -19.86 7.33
C VAL A 390 -20.99 -18.55 7.50
N GLU A 391 -19.82 -18.62 8.11
CA GLU A 391 -18.91 -17.47 8.26
C GLU A 391 -18.37 -17.02 6.91
N GLU A 392 -18.10 -17.95 6.00
CA GLU A 392 -17.58 -17.66 4.68
C GLU A 392 -18.56 -16.84 3.80
N ASP A 393 -19.88 -16.98 4.04
CA ASP A 393 -20.92 -16.26 3.28
C ASP A 393 -20.70 -14.74 3.29
N TYR A 394 -20.48 -14.12 4.44
CA TYR A 394 -20.33 -12.68 4.50
C TYR A 394 -18.97 -12.20 4.03
N HIS A 395 -17.91 -13.03 4.12
CA HIS A 395 -16.63 -12.74 3.53
C HIS A 395 -16.71 -12.72 1.99
N ALA A 396 -17.31 -13.74 1.40
CA ALA A 396 -17.54 -13.81 -0.03
C ALA A 396 -18.40 -12.65 -0.56
N LEU A 397 -19.47 -12.30 0.16
CA LEU A 397 -20.34 -11.18 -0.20
C LEU A 397 -19.65 -9.82 -0.14
N PHE A 398 -18.72 -9.61 0.80
CA PHE A 398 -17.96 -8.36 0.87
C PHE A 398 -17.05 -8.21 -0.35
N ILE A 399 -16.33 -9.26 -0.71
CA ILE A 399 -15.48 -9.29 -1.91
C ILE A 399 -16.33 -9.13 -3.18
N GLN A 400 -17.48 -9.81 -3.25
CA GLN A 400 -18.42 -9.65 -4.37
C GLN A 400 -18.85 -8.19 -4.54
N ARG A 401 -19.20 -7.53 -3.45
CA ARG A 401 -19.58 -6.10 -3.44
C ARG A 401 -18.46 -5.22 -4.00
N SER A 402 -17.23 -5.41 -3.55
CA SER A 402 -16.08 -4.63 -4.03
C SER A 402 -15.79 -4.87 -5.51
N LEU A 403 -15.88 -6.11 -5.99
CA LEU A 403 -15.73 -6.47 -7.40
C LEU A 403 -16.82 -5.85 -8.27
N MET A 404 -18.08 -5.94 -7.86
CA MET A 404 -19.21 -5.36 -8.61
C MET A 404 -19.11 -3.83 -8.71
N GLN A 405 -18.68 -3.16 -7.64
CA GLN A 405 -18.40 -1.73 -7.65
C GLN A 405 -17.22 -1.36 -8.54
N ALA A 406 -16.26 -2.26 -8.68
CA ALA A 406 -15.15 -2.10 -9.62
C ALA A 406 -15.53 -2.39 -11.09
N GLY A 407 -16.74 -2.89 -11.34
CA GLY A 407 -17.27 -3.17 -12.69
C GLY A 407 -17.08 -4.61 -13.17
N PHE A 408 -16.75 -5.55 -12.28
CA PHE A 408 -16.59 -6.97 -12.59
C PHE A 408 -17.93 -7.71 -12.46
N GLU A 409 -18.12 -8.72 -13.32
CA GLU A 409 -19.15 -9.75 -13.12
C GLU A 409 -18.61 -10.83 -12.20
N THR A 410 -19.47 -11.40 -11.34
CA THR A 410 -19.06 -12.36 -10.32
C THR A 410 -20.05 -13.50 -10.18
N LYS A 411 -19.55 -14.65 -9.70
CA LYS A 411 -20.36 -15.79 -9.27
C LYS A 411 -19.75 -16.39 -8.02
N ILE A 412 -20.55 -16.57 -6.97
CA ILE A 412 -20.14 -17.30 -5.78
C ILE A 412 -20.39 -18.79 -5.99
N LEU A 413 -19.41 -19.61 -5.69
CA LEU A 413 -19.44 -21.05 -5.73
C LEU A 413 -19.19 -21.60 -4.32
N HIS A 414 -20.07 -22.51 -3.89
CA HIS A 414 -19.93 -23.22 -2.61
C HIS A 414 -19.28 -24.56 -2.83
N GLY A 415 -18.11 -24.79 -2.23
CA GLY A 415 -17.31 -26.01 -2.39
C GLY A 415 -16.81 -26.22 -3.83
N LEU A 416 -16.47 -27.46 -4.14
CA LEU A 416 -15.94 -27.87 -5.45
C LEU A 416 -16.96 -28.64 -6.31
N GLU A 417 -18.14 -28.95 -5.78
CA GLU A 417 -19.14 -29.81 -6.44
C GLU A 417 -19.78 -29.17 -7.68
N ALA A 418 -19.77 -27.84 -7.75
CA ALA A 418 -20.24 -27.08 -8.91
C ALA A 418 -19.21 -27.02 -10.05
N LEU A 419 -18.03 -27.62 -9.89
CA LEU A 419 -16.95 -27.59 -10.87
C LEU A 419 -16.88 -28.89 -11.67
N SER A 420 -16.60 -28.78 -12.95
CA SER A 420 -16.36 -29.90 -13.85
C SER A 420 -15.34 -29.55 -14.92
N TRP A 421 -14.91 -30.55 -15.70
CA TRP A 421 -13.97 -30.36 -16.80
C TRP A 421 -14.73 -30.43 -18.13
N ASP A 422 -14.50 -29.49 -19.02
CA ASP A 422 -15.02 -29.56 -20.39
C ASP A 422 -14.25 -30.58 -21.24
N ALA A 423 -14.70 -30.79 -22.49
CA ALA A 423 -14.06 -31.73 -23.43
C ALA A 423 -12.63 -31.32 -23.82
N ALA A 424 -12.23 -30.09 -23.58
CA ALA A 424 -10.88 -29.56 -23.81
C ALA A 424 -9.98 -29.65 -22.56
N GLY A 425 -10.51 -30.16 -21.43
CA GLY A 425 -9.81 -30.26 -20.15
C GLY A 425 -9.65 -28.90 -19.47
N GLN A 426 -10.60 -27.98 -19.68
CA GLN A 426 -10.65 -26.71 -18.96
C GLN A 426 -11.71 -26.78 -17.86
N LEU A 427 -11.40 -26.14 -16.72
CA LEU A 427 -12.31 -26.08 -15.58
C LEU A 427 -13.49 -25.15 -15.90
N ILE A 428 -14.71 -25.66 -15.71
CA ILE A 428 -15.96 -24.92 -15.89
C ILE A 428 -16.85 -25.02 -14.66
N ASP A 429 -17.68 -24.01 -14.46
CA ASP A 429 -18.74 -23.99 -13.45
C ASP A 429 -19.99 -24.77 -13.92
N ASP A 430 -21.02 -24.83 -13.07
CA ASP A 430 -22.30 -25.48 -13.31
C ASP A 430 -23.14 -24.84 -14.44
N GLU A 431 -22.76 -23.62 -14.90
CA GLU A 431 -23.34 -22.96 -16.06
C GLU A 431 -22.50 -23.11 -17.34
N GLY A 432 -21.38 -23.86 -17.26
CA GLY A 432 -20.46 -24.08 -18.36
C GLY A 432 -19.50 -22.93 -18.63
N ARG A 433 -19.33 -21.98 -17.70
CA ARG A 433 -18.37 -20.89 -17.84
C ARG A 433 -16.98 -21.34 -17.39
N HIS A 434 -15.96 -20.94 -18.14
CA HIS A 434 -14.57 -21.24 -17.77
C HIS A 434 -14.14 -20.52 -16.51
N VAL A 435 -13.57 -21.25 -15.56
CA VAL A 435 -13.00 -20.72 -14.31
C VAL A 435 -11.59 -20.22 -14.59
N ASN A 436 -11.46 -18.93 -14.88
CA ASN A 436 -10.20 -18.31 -15.29
C ASN A 436 -9.60 -17.35 -14.26
N CYS A 437 -10.43 -16.80 -13.38
CA CYS A 437 -10.03 -15.91 -12.31
C CYS A 437 -10.84 -16.27 -11.07
N VAL A 438 -10.15 -16.51 -9.96
CA VAL A 438 -10.75 -16.97 -8.71
C VAL A 438 -10.28 -16.11 -7.57
N TRP A 439 -11.23 -15.67 -6.76
CA TRP A 439 -11.02 -15.33 -5.36
C TRP A 439 -11.47 -16.52 -4.51
N LYS A 440 -10.71 -16.91 -3.46
CA LYS A 440 -11.07 -17.99 -2.56
C LYS A 440 -11.00 -17.54 -1.10
N THR A 441 -11.85 -18.10 -0.26
CA THR A 441 -11.87 -17.82 1.17
C THR A 441 -11.08 -18.86 1.99
N TRP A 442 -10.89 -20.08 1.49
CA TRP A 442 -10.17 -21.17 2.15
C TRP A 442 -8.66 -21.16 1.86
N ALA A 443 -7.86 -21.67 2.80
CA ALA A 443 -6.42 -21.76 2.67
C ALA A 443 -5.95 -22.89 1.73
N TRP A 444 -4.75 -22.73 1.12
CA TRP A 444 -4.18 -23.73 0.22
C TRP A 444 -3.73 -25.00 0.93
N GLU A 445 -3.49 -24.98 2.24
CA GLU A 445 -3.07 -26.15 3.03
C GLU A 445 -4.00 -27.34 2.84
N THR A 446 -5.31 -27.11 2.88
CA THR A 446 -6.33 -28.16 2.66
C THR A 446 -6.21 -28.80 1.28
N ALA A 447 -5.98 -28.00 0.24
CA ALA A 447 -5.80 -28.53 -1.11
C ALA A 447 -4.46 -29.26 -1.27
N ILE A 448 -3.39 -28.78 -0.63
CA ILE A 448 -2.06 -29.40 -0.69
C ILE A 448 -2.05 -30.77 -0.02
N GLU A 449 -2.75 -30.96 1.08
CA GLU A 449 -2.88 -32.27 1.74
C GLU A 449 -3.53 -33.29 0.82
N GLN A 450 -4.60 -32.93 0.14
CA GLN A 450 -5.24 -33.80 -0.85
C GLN A 450 -4.33 -34.11 -2.05
N ILE A 451 -3.53 -33.17 -2.50
CA ILE A 451 -2.57 -33.36 -3.60
C ILE A 451 -1.45 -34.33 -3.21
N ARG A 452 -1.03 -34.36 -1.95
CA ARG A 452 -0.01 -35.29 -1.45
C ARG A 452 -0.45 -36.76 -1.51
N GLU A 453 -1.74 -37.02 -1.42
CA GLU A 453 -2.31 -38.39 -1.50
C GLU A 453 -2.35 -38.90 -2.94
N VAL A 454 -2.21 -38.02 -3.95
CA VAL A 454 -2.21 -38.40 -5.37
C VAL A 454 -0.77 -38.71 -5.83
N SER A 455 -0.56 -39.83 -6.50
CA SER A 455 0.76 -40.18 -7.02
C SER A 455 1.27 -39.20 -8.07
N GLU A 456 2.59 -38.96 -8.12
CA GLU A 456 3.21 -38.06 -9.12
C GLU A 456 2.86 -38.46 -10.57
N THR A 457 2.60 -39.74 -10.82
CA THR A 457 2.20 -40.31 -12.11
C THR A 457 0.77 -39.93 -12.51
N GLU A 458 -0.14 -39.89 -11.55
CA GLU A 458 -1.54 -39.46 -11.80
C GLU A 458 -1.63 -37.98 -12.06
N TYR A 459 -0.79 -37.18 -11.39
CA TYR A 459 -0.72 -35.71 -11.60
C TYR A 459 -0.09 -35.33 -12.94
N ALA A 460 0.89 -36.10 -13.42
CA ALA A 460 1.51 -35.88 -14.73
C ALA A 460 0.53 -36.14 -15.89
N ALA A 461 -0.54 -36.89 -15.64
CA ALA A 461 -1.59 -37.17 -16.63
C ALA A 461 -2.61 -36.00 -16.75
N VAL A 462 -2.65 -35.06 -15.80
CA VAL A 462 -3.49 -33.84 -15.92
C VAL A 462 -2.78 -32.84 -16.83
N PRO A 463 -3.29 -32.53 -18.03
CA PRO A 463 -2.64 -31.59 -18.92
C PRO A 463 -2.65 -30.20 -18.27
N ILE A 464 -1.50 -29.76 -17.78
CA ILE A 464 -1.28 -28.35 -17.38
C ILE A 464 -1.21 -27.54 -18.67
N ARG A 465 -2.37 -27.16 -19.20
CA ARG A 465 -2.42 -26.18 -20.27
C ARG A 465 -2.25 -24.80 -19.64
N THR A 466 -1.02 -24.28 -19.72
CA THR A 466 -0.77 -22.85 -19.62
C THR A 466 -1.70 -22.17 -20.65
N GLY A 467 -2.63 -21.38 -20.15
CA GLY A 467 -3.58 -20.68 -21.03
C GLY A 467 -2.81 -19.82 -22.05
N ARG A 468 -3.33 -19.73 -23.26
CA ARG A 468 -2.81 -19.00 -24.45
C ARG A 468 -2.57 -17.51 -24.25
N SER A 469 -2.16 -17.04 -23.07
CA SER A 469 -1.78 -15.63 -22.85
C SER A 469 -0.34 -15.32 -23.23
N GLU A 470 0.52 -16.33 -23.45
CA GLU A 470 1.92 -16.09 -23.85
C GLU A 470 2.09 -15.65 -25.31
N GLU A 471 1.18 -15.99 -26.21
CA GLU A 471 1.31 -15.63 -27.64
C GLU A 471 0.96 -14.16 -27.94
N ARG A 472 0.27 -13.43 -27.05
CA ARG A 472 -0.10 -12.03 -27.30
C ARG A 472 0.89 -11.00 -26.76
N LEU A 473 1.79 -11.38 -25.88
CA LEU A 473 2.81 -10.46 -25.32
C LEU A 473 4.06 -10.33 -26.20
N ASN A 474 4.32 -11.31 -27.08
CA ASN A 474 5.45 -11.25 -28.01
C ASN A 474 5.18 -10.53 -29.34
N SER A 475 3.94 -10.11 -29.61
CA SER A 475 3.57 -9.44 -30.88
C SER A 475 3.46 -7.92 -30.79
N SER A 476 3.76 -7.29 -29.63
CA SER A 476 3.70 -5.84 -29.47
C SER A 476 5.08 -5.15 -29.33
N HIS A 477 6.15 -5.86 -29.61
CA HIS A 477 7.51 -5.28 -29.74
C HIS A 477 8.17 -5.78 -31.02
N SER A 478 7.69 -5.23 -32.13
CA SER A 478 8.43 -5.13 -33.40
C SER A 478 8.13 -3.77 -34.03
#